data_0181e9f7a64fac3d8bc95c1ea33d4995
#
_entry.id   0181e9f7a64fac3d8bc95c1ea33d4995
#
_cell.length_a   1.000
_cell.length_b   1.000
_cell.length_c   1.000
_cell.angle_alpha   90.00
_cell.angle_beta   90.00
_cell.angle_gamma   90.00
#
_symmetry.space_group_name_H-M   'P 1'
#
loop_
_entity.id
_entity.type
_entity.pdbx_description
1 polymer ?
#
loop_
_entity_poly.entity_id
_entity_poly.type
_entity_poly.pdbx_seq_one_letter_code
_entity_poly.pdbx_strand_id
1 'polypeptide(L)'
;DVAAKTGFVNIHLLVSPEDPEHISEIKRILKRLQFHALSDRFDCTREELIKLGKLTDTSIVDDVAALRHGATQFKVNFDQLRKVIHESDWAKKNILIAVAGNAGDGTSGVRQAADATLRQEIEKFAHIVFSSSPAQREFWLGQRSGLTPEDLRIRYGGCKPCLHGSDSHDQKSVGQPVDKRFSWIKGALEFDALRQACIDPEGRAYVGEMPPRSALPSQVISHVKISDADWAC
;
A
#
# COMPACT_ATOMS: atom_id res chain seq x y z
N ASP A 1 -9.64 -5.94 -5.95
CA ASP A 1 -10.50 -4.77 -5.73
C ASP A 1 -11.47 -5.03 -4.60
N VAL A 2 -11.80 -3.99 -3.85
CA VAL A 2 -12.81 -4.02 -2.78
C VAL A 2 -14.06 -3.30 -3.26
N ALA A 3 -15.21 -3.97 -3.13
CA ALA A 3 -16.49 -3.38 -3.50
C ALA A 3 -16.83 -2.20 -2.58
N ALA A 4 -17.21 -1.09 -3.17
CA ALA A 4 -17.68 0.12 -2.52
C ALA A 4 -19.04 0.53 -3.10
N LYS A 5 -19.74 1.44 -2.44
CA LYS A 5 -21.12 1.81 -2.80
C LYS A 5 -21.27 2.32 -4.25
N THR A 6 -20.29 3.08 -4.74
CA THR A 6 -20.33 3.72 -6.06
C THR A 6 -19.27 3.20 -7.01
N GLY A 7 -18.50 2.16 -6.61
CA GLY A 7 -17.42 1.62 -7.43
C GLY A 7 -16.54 0.65 -6.65
N PHE A 8 -15.29 0.54 -7.07
CA PHE A 8 -14.31 -0.34 -6.45
C PHE A 8 -13.09 0.48 -6.02
N VAL A 9 -12.49 0.09 -4.89
CA VAL A 9 -11.25 0.67 -4.37
C VAL A 9 -10.15 -0.37 -4.49
N ASN A 10 -9.03 0.04 -5.06
CA ASN A 10 -7.84 -0.80 -5.06
C ASN A 10 -7.15 -0.71 -3.69
N ILE A 11 -7.06 -1.84 -3.02
CA ILE A 11 -6.28 -2.01 -1.80
C ILE A 11 -5.06 -2.86 -2.14
N HIS A 12 -3.88 -2.33 -1.87
CA HIS A 12 -2.62 -3.00 -2.13
C HIS A 12 -2.11 -3.66 -0.85
N LEU A 13 -1.77 -4.94 -0.95
CA LEU A 13 -1.14 -5.71 0.11
C LEU A 13 0.36 -5.78 -0.18
N LEU A 14 1.15 -5.00 0.53
CA LEU A 14 2.60 -5.00 0.42
C LEU A 14 3.14 -6.06 1.38
N VAL A 15 3.65 -7.15 0.84
CA VAL A 15 4.07 -8.32 1.60
C VAL A 15 5.58 -8.29 1.82
N SER A 16 6.03 -8.50 3.06
CA SER A 16 7.45 -8.64 3.38
C SER A 16 8.04 -9.89 2.73
N PRO A 17 9.14 -9.77 1.99
CA PRO A 17 9.84 -10.92 1.41
C PRO A 17 10.81 -11.61 2.39
N GLU A 18 10.93 -11.10 3.63
CA GLU A 18 11.92 -11.57 4.62
C GLU A 18 11.60 -12.98 5.14
N ASP A 19 10.30 -13.34 5.19
CA ASP A 19 9.88 -14.68 5.54
C ASP A 19 9.98 -15.59 4.32
N PRO A 20 10.77 -16.68 4.34
CA PRO A 20 10.87 -17.64 3.24
C PRO A 20 9.51 -18.21 2.80
N GLU A 21 8.55 -18.33 3.74
CA GLU A 21 7.23 -18.86 3.50
C GLU A 21 6.21 -17.80 3.04
N HIS A 22 6.65 -16.55 2.80
CA HIS A 22 5.74 -15.45 2.50
C HIS A 22 4.80 -15.72 1.31
N ILE A 23 5.24 -16.48 0.30
CA ILE A 23 4.40 -16.83 -0.86
C ILE A 23 3.30 -17.82 -0.46
N SER A 24 3.61 -18.82 0.37
CA SER A 24 2.61 -19.79 0.86
C SER A 24 1.64 -19.14 1.83
N GLU A 25 2.12 -18.28 2.71
CA GLU A 25 1.30 -17.55 3.67
C GLU A 25 0.33 -16.57 2.99
N ILE A 26 0.78 -15.77 2.01
CA ILE A 26 -0.14 -14.88 1.29
C ILE A 26 -1.19 -15.66 0.49
N LYS A 27 -0.83 -16.79 -0.12
CA LYS A 27 -1.80 -17.66 -0.79
C LYS A 27 -2.85 -18.20 0.18
N ARG A 28 -2.44 -18.60 1.39
CA ARG A 28 -3.35 -19.06 2.45
C ARG A 28 -4.31 -17.96 2.89
N ILE A 29 -3.83 -16.72 3.00
CA ILE A 29 -4.66 -15.56 3.32
C ILE A 29 -5.64 -15.27 2.18
N LEU A 30 -5.16 -15.19 0.94
CA LEU A 30 -6.00 -14.91 -0.22
C LEU A 30 -7.11 -15.95 -0.40
N LYS A 31 -6.83 -17.24 -0.20
CA LYS A 31 -7.82 -18.33 -0.28
C LYS A 31 -9.02 -18.12 0.65
N ARG A 32 -8.88 -17.36 1.73
CA ARG A 32 -9.97 -17.04 2.66
C ARG A 32 -10.89 -15.93 2.15
N LEU A 33 -10.49 -15.22 1.08
CA LEU A 33 -11.30 -14.19 0.45
C LEU A 33 -12.27 -14.84 -0.53
N GLN A 34 -13.54 -14.47 -0.46
CA GLN A 34 -14.61 -15.06 -1.22
C GLN A 34 -15.38 -14.01 -1.99
N PHE A 35 -15.83 -14.40 -3.17
CA PHE A 35 -16.71 -13.62 -4.02
C PHE A 35 -17.94 -14.44 -4.38
N HIS A 36 -19.12 -13.85 -4.20
CA HIS A 36 -20.39 -14.49 -4.55
C HIS A 36 -20.93 -13.82 -5.82
N ALA A 37 -21.06 -14.60 -6.87
CA ALA A 37 -21.61 -14.17 -8.16
C ALA A 37 -22.22 -15.36 -8.91
N LEU A 38 -23.14 -15.11 -9.82
CA LEU A 38 -23.75 -16.12 -10.70
C LEU A 38 -24.36 -17.32 -9.92
N SER A 39 -24.93 -17.05 -8.72
CA SER A 39 -25.44 -18.08 -7.79
C SER A 39 -24.39 -19.06 -7.29
N ASP A 40 -23.12 -18.75 -7.40
CA ASP A 40 -22.00 -19.58 -6.96
C ASP A 40 -21.05 -18.77 -6.04
N ARG A 41 -20.14 -19.47 -5.37
CA ARG A 41 -19.09 -18.92 -4.52
C ARG A 41 -17.73 -19.24 -5.12
N PHE A 42 -16.88 -18.22 -5.19
CA PHE A 42 -15.51 -18.33 -5.68
C PHE A 42 -14.53 -17.94 -4.57
N ASP A 43 -13.56 -18.79 -4.29
CA ASP A 43 -12.43 -18.47 -3.43
C ASP A 43 -11.34 -17.76 -4.25
N CYS A 44 -10.50 -16.94 -3.63
CA CYS A 44 -9.39 -16.27 -4.33
C CYS A 44 -8.22 -17.25 -4.56
N THR A 45 -8.45 -18.25 -5.40
CA THR A 45 -7.45 -19.22 -5.88
C THR A 45 -7.37 -19.20 -7.39
N ARG A 46 -6.26 -19.70 -7.94
CA ARG A 46 -6.05 -19.76 -9.39
C ARG A 46 -7.18 -20.49 -10.11
N GLU A 47 -7.57 -21.64 -9.58
CA GLU A 47 -8.59 -22.53 -10.14
C GLU A 47 -9.96 -21.85 -10.17
N GLU A 48 -10.36 -21.25 -9.04
CA GLU A 48 -11.64 -20.56 -8.93
C GLU A 48 -11.70 -19.29 -9.75
N LEU A 49 -10.57 -18.56 -9.89
CA LEU A 49 -10.49 -17.39 -10.75
C LEU A 49 -10.58 -17.78 -12.25
N ILE A 50 -9.96 -18.88 -12.67
CA ILE A 50 -10.13 -19.41 -14.03
C ILE A 50 -11.61 -19.80 -14.27
N LYS A 51 -12.23 -20.51 -13.32
CA LYS A 51 -13.65 -20.88 -13.39
C LYS A 51 -14.54 -19.63 -13.53
N LEU A 52 -14.33 -18.62 -12.67
CA LEU A 52 -15.06 -17.36 -12.73
C LEU A 52 -14.90 -16.68 -14.11
N GLY A 53 -13.67 -16.62 -14.63
CA GLY A 53 -13.39 -16.01 -15.92
C GLY A 53 -14.12 -16.69 -17.08
N LYS A 54 -14.13 -18.02 -17.12
CA LYS A 54 -14.85 -18.79 -18.14
C LYS A 54 -16.37 -18.69 -18.00
N LEU A 55 -16.90 -18.57 -16.80
CA LEU A 55 -18.32 -18.39 -16.55
C LEU A 55 -18.85 -17.01 -16.90
N THR A 56 -18.02 -15.98 -16.71
CA THR A 56 -18.39 -14.59 -17.02
C THR A 56 -18.19 -14.22 -18.48
N ASP A 57 -17.30 -14.94 -19.17
CA ASP A 57 -17.11 -14.82 -20.63
C ASP A 57 -16.83 -16.21 -21.23
N THR A 58 -17.88 -16.83 -21.78
CA THR A 58 -17.81 -18.17 -22.37
C THR A 58 -16.99 -18.27 -23.65
N SER A 59 -16.61 -17.15 -24.25
CA SER A 59 -15.72 -17.11 -25.41
C SER A 59 -14.25 -17.36 -25.05
N ILE A 60 -13.89 -17.22 -23.78
CA ILE A 60 -12.52 -17.43 -23.30
C ILE A 60 -12.24 -18.91 -23.09
N VAL A 61 -11.41 -19.49 -23.96
CA VAL A 61 -11.00 -20.91 -23.86
C VAL A 61 -9.67 -21.06 -23.12
N ASP A 62 -8.74 -20.12 -23.32
CA ASP A 62 -7.40 -20.16 -22.71
C ASP A 62 -7.44 -19.87 -21.22
N ASP A 63 -6.75 -20.70 -20.42
CA ASP A 63 -6.72 -20.59 -18.95
C ASP A 63 -6.00 -19.32 -18.46
N VAL A 64 -5.02 -18.82 -19.19
CA VAL A 64 -4.30 -17.59 -18.79
C VAL A 64 -5.19 -16.36 -19.01
N ALA A 65 -5.90 -16.33 -20.15
CA ALA A 65 -6.88 -15.28 -20.44
C ALA A 65 -8.05 -15.36 -19.43
N ALA A 66 -8.55 -16.56 -19.15
CA ALA A 66 -9.61 -16.79 -18.17
C ALA A 66 -9.18 -16.34 -16.75
N LEU A 67 -7.95 -16.66 -16.33
CA LEU A 67 -7.41 -16.20 -15.05
C LEU A 67 -7.37 -14.67 -14.95
N ARG A 68 -6.87 -14.00 -16.00
CA ARG A 68 -6.83 -12.53 -16.05
C ARG A 68 -8.23 -11.93 -15.97
N HIS A 69 -9.15 -12.45 -16.78
CA HIS A 69 -10.53 -11.99 -16.77
C HIS A 69 -11.20 -12.23 -15.42
N GLY A 70 -11.11 -13.44 -14.87
CA GLY A 70 -11.66 -13.77 -13.55
C GLY A 70 -11.09 -12.91 -12.42
N ALA A 71 -9.79 -12.61 -12.46
CA ALA A 71 -9.18 -11.71 -11.49
C ALA A 71 -9.76 -10.28 -11.56
N THR A 72 -10.14 -9.80 -12.75
CA THR A 72 -10.82 -8.50 -12.88
C THR A 72 -12.27 -8.55 -12.41
N GLN A 73 -12.93 -9.70 -12.47
CA GLN A 73 -14.31 -9.88 -12.00
C GLN A 73 -14.40 -10.11 -10.48
N PHE A 74 -13.37 -10.70 -9.88
CA PHE A 74 -13.36 -11.03 -8.45
C PHE A 74 -13.31 -9.77 -7.60
N LYS A 75 -14.33 -9.55 -6.77
CA LYS A 75 -14.46 -8.39 -5.89
C LYS A 75 -14.62 -8.83 -4.44
N VAL A 76 -13.77 -8.32 -3.57
CA VAL A 76 -13.75 -8.64 -2.13
C VAL A 76 -14.61 -7.63 -1.38
N ASN A 77 -15.38 -8.09 -0.41
CA ASN A 77 -16.01 -7.22 0.56
C ASN A 77 -14.95 -6.69 1.54
N PHE A 78 -15.03 -5.38 1.86
CA PHE A 78 -14.05 -4.74 2.73
C PHE A 78 -13.98 -5.38 4.13
N ASP A 79 -15.13 -5.69 4.73
CA ASP A 79 -15.17 -6.31 6.06
C ASP A 79 -14.54 -7.70 6.07
N GLN A 80 -14.71 -8.46 4.98
CA GLN A 80 -14.06 -9.75 4.84
C GLN A 80 -12.55 -9.62 4.76
N LEU A 81 -12.02 -8.70 3.93
CA LEU A 81 -10.57 -8.44 3.86
C LEU A 81 -10.03 -8.04 5.23
N ARG A 82 -10.67 -7.07 5.87
CA ARG A 82 -10.30 -6.59 7.20
C ARG A 82 -10.26 -7.73 8.21
N LYS A 83 -11.29 -8.56 8.26
CA LYS A 83 -11.38 -9.73 9.14
C LYS A 83 -10.23 -10.71 8.90
N VAL A 84 -9.99 -11.09 7.65
CA VAL A 84 -8.94 -12.06 7.29
C VAL A 84 -7.55 -11.56 7.70
N ILE A 85 -7.25 -10.27 7.51
CA ILE A 85 -5.99 -9.66 7.93
C ILE A 85 -5.89 -9.61 9.47
N HIS A 86 -6.95 -9.19 10.15
CA HIS A 86 -6.95 -9.09 11.61
C HIS A 86 -6.86 -10.43 12.35
N GLU A 87 -7.35 -11.51 11.75
CA GLU A 87 -7.27 -12.86 12.33
C GLU A 87 -5.93 -13.56 12.08
N SER A 88 -5.05 -13.00 11.26
CA SER A 88 -3.75 -13.56 10.95
C SER A 88 -2.63 -12.75 11.61
N ASP A 89 -1.96 -13.34 12.62
CA ASP A 89 -0.82 -12.70 13.26
C ASP A 89 0.37 -12.58 12.29
N TRP A 90 0.49 -13.53 11.34
CA TRP A 90 1.45 -13.41 10.26
C TRP A 90 1.18 -12.19 9.38
N ALA A 91 -0.09 -11.98 8.97
CA ALA A 91 -0.46 -10.84 8.14
C ALA A 91 -0.20 -9.50 8.83
N LYS A 92 -0.57 -9.36 10.11
CA LYS A 92 -0.29 -8.16 10.91
C LYS A 92 1.19 -7.82 10.96
N LYS A 93 2.05 -8.83 10.99
CA LYS A 93 3.51 -8.67 11.05
C LYS A 93 4.13 -8.40 9.68
N ASN A 94 3.61 -9.01 8.61
CA ASN A 94 4.29 -9.12 7.33
C ASN A 94 3.57 -8.40 6.17
N ILE A 95 2.43 -7.75 6.41
CA ILE A 95 1.69 -7.03 5.38
C ILE A 95 1.49 -5.57 5.78
N LEU A 96 1.86 -4.66 4.90
CA LEU A 96 1.42 -3.27 4.95
C LEU A 96 0.29 -3.05 3.94
N ILE A 97 -0.70 -2.28 4.34
CA ILE A 97 -1.86 -1.95 3.51
C ILE A 97 -1.65 -0.57 2.90
N ALA A 98 -1.77 -0.47 1.58
CA ALA A 98 -1.71 0.82 0.91
C ALA A 98 -2.97 1.06 0.06
N VAL A 99 -3.39 2.31 -0.04
CA VAL A 99 -4.55 2.74 -0.83
C VAL A 99 -4.20 3.98 -1.65
N ALA A 100 -4.82 4.13 -2.82
CA ALA A 100 -4.69 5.34 -3.60
C ALA A 100 -5.56 6.47 -3.01
N GLY A 101 -4.97 7.63 -2.79
CA GLY A 101 -5.68 8.78 -2.24
C GLY A 101 -6.67 9.40 -3.22
N ASN A 102 -6.33 9.45 -4.51
CA ASN A 102 -7.14 10.04 -5.58
C ASN A 102 -7.12 9.18 -6.84
N ALA A 103 -8.12 9.35 -7.71
CA ALA A 103 -8.19 8.68 -9.01
C ALA A 103 -7.03 9.05 -9.96
N GLY A 104 -6.41 10.21 -9.80
CA GLY A 104 -5.25 10.64 -10.60
C GLY A 104 -3.95 9.93 -10.27
N ASP A 105 -3.93 9.08 -9.24
CA ASP A 105 -2.76 8.27 -8.85
C ASP A 105 -2.79 6.87 -9.51
N GLY A 106 -3.47 6.71 -10.65
CA GLY A 106 -3.44 5.51 -11.50
C GLY A 106 -4.38 4.38 -11.08
N THR A 107 -5.13 4.52 -10.02
CA THR A 107 -6.05 3.50 -9.49
C THR A 107 -7.38 4.11 -9.04
N SER A 108 -8.38 3.26 -8.77
CA SER A 108 -9.65 3.71 -8.19
C SER A 108 -9.40 4.25 -6.78
N GLY A 109 -9.31 5.57 -6.68
CA GLY A 109 -9.05 6.25 -5.42
C GLY A 109 -10.22 6.15 -4.45
N VAL A 110 -9.89 6.07 -3.16
CA VAL A 110 -10.89 5.90 -2.08
C VAL A 110 -11.92 7.03 -2.10
N ARG A 111 -11.50 8.26 -2.40
CA ARG A 111 -12.38 9.44 -2.37
C ARG A 111 -13.46 9.44 -3.45
N GLN A 112 -13.20 8.82 -4.59
CA GLN A 112 -14.14 8.75 -5.70
C GLN A 112 -15.06 7.53 -5.61
N ALA A 113 -14.57 6.42 -5.07
CA ALA A 113 -15.25 5.13 -5.11
C ALA A 113 -16.11 4.85 -3.86
N ALA A 114 -15.85 5.49 -2.73
CA ALA A 114 -16.54 5.21 -1.48
C ALA A 114 -17.26 6.45 -0.90
N ASP A 115 -18.37 6.23 -0.19
CA ASP A 115 -18.99 7.27 0.61
C ASP A 115 -18.11 7.67 1.82
N ALA A 116 -18.49 8.76 2.50
CA ALA A 116 -17.64 9.35 3.53
C ALA A 116 -17.29 8.38 4.68
N THR A 117 -18.24 7.55 5.09
CA THR A 117 -18.04 6.60 6.21
C THR A 117 -17.16 5.44 5.79
N LEU A 118 -17.48 4.78 4.67
CA LEU A 118 -16.69 3.67 4.16
C LEU A 118 -15.28 4.12 3.78
N ARG A 119 -15.15 5.32 3.20
CA ARG A 119 -13.85 5.93 2.92
C ARG A 119 -13.01 6.06 4.18
N GLN A 120 -13.57 6.60 5.25
CA GLN A 120 -12.86 6.77 6.52
C GLN A 120 -12.41 5.42 7.09
N GLU A 121 -13.24 4.39 7.02
CA GLU A 121 -12.87 3.03 7.47
C GLU A 121 -11.74 2.41 6.64
N ILE A 122 -11.76 2.59 5.31
CA ILE A 122 -10.70 2.11 4.42
C ILE A 122 -9.40 2.89 4.68
N GLU A 123 -9.48 4.22 4.77
CA GLU A 123 -8.33 5.08 5.07
C GLU A 123 -7.75 4.77 6.46
N LYS A 124 -8.59 4.44 7.46
CA LYS A 124 -8.16 4.00 8.78
C LYS A 124 -7.43 2.66 8.76
N PHE A 125 -7.89 1.73 7.94
CA PHE A 125 -7.27 0.41 7.75
C PHE A 125 -5.93 0.48 7.03
N ALA A 126 -5.70 1.50 6.18
CA ALA A 126 -4.47 1.66 5.42
C ALA A 126 -3.31 2.16 6.31
N HIS A 127 -2.10 1.68 6.02
CA HIS A 127 -0.83 2.15 6.60
C HIS A 127 -0.18 3.23 5.73
N ILE A 128 -0.37 3.16 4.41
CA ILE A 128 0.28 4.00 3.41
C ILE A 128 -0.79 4.58 2.48
N VAL A 129 -0.60 5.82 2.05
CA VAL A 129 -1.42 6.44 1.01
C VAL A 129 -0.59 6.67 -0.24
N PHE A 130 -1.02 6.12 -1.37
CA PHE A 130 -0.38 6.43 -2.64
C PHE A 130 -0.87 7.78 -3.13
N SER A 131 0.02 8.75 -3.09
CA SER A 131 -0.20 10.09 -3.62
C SER A 131 1.11 10.86 -3.79
N SER A 132 1.24 11.57 -4.90
CA SER A 132 2.30 12.52 -5.16
C SER A 132 1.94 13.96 -4.74
N SER A 133 0.72 14.21 -4.29
CA SER A 133 0.21 15.54 -3.99
C SER A 133 0.79 16.11 -2.69
N PRO A 134 1.47 17.28 -2.71
CA PRO A 134 1.92 17.95 -1.49
C PRO A 134 0.77 18.23 -0.51
N ALA A 135 -0.39 18.65 -1.01
CA ALA A 135 -1.55 18.93 -0.17
C ALA A 135 -2.11 17.68 0.52
N GLN A 136 -2.00 16.50 -0.10
CA GLN A 136 -2.33 15.25 0.56
C GLN A 136 -1.31 14.86 1.62
N ARG A 137 -0.02 15.06 1.32
CA ARG A 137 1.03 14.82 2.31
C ARG A 137 0.83 15.71 3.55
N GLU A 138 0.59 17.00 3.37
CA GLU A 138 0.28 17.91 4.48
C GLU A 138 -0.96 17.44 5.29
N PHE A 139 -2.00 16.97 4.60
CA PHE A 139 -3.18 16.40 5.26
C PHE A 139 -2.78 15.18 6.11
N TRP A 140 -2.10 14.19 5.52
CA TRP A 140 -1.77 12.94 6.20
C TRP A 140 -0.69 13.07 7.28
N LEU A 141 0.02 14.20 7.33
CA LEU A 141 0.92 14.56 8.42
C LEU A 141 0.28 15.45 9.50
N GLY A 142 -1.00 15.86 9.33
CA GLY A 142 -1.65 16.77 10.25
C GLY A 142 -1.08 18.19 10.25
N GLN A 143 -0.55 18.61 9.10
CA GLN A 143 0.10 19.91 8.91
C GLN A 143 -0.82 20.96 8.25
N ARG A 144 -2.04 20.56 7.87
CA ARG A 144 -3.03 21.50 7.32
C ARG A 144 -3.65 22.34 8.42
N SER A 145 -3.97 23.60 8.10
CA SER A 145 -4.71 24.48 9.02
C SER A 145 -6.01 23.80 9.49
N GLY A 146 -6.22 23.77 10.81
CA GLY A 146 -7.39 23.16 11.43
C GLY A 146 -7.37 21.62 11.50
N LEU A 147 -6.22 20.98 11.22
CA LEU A 147 -6.04 19.54 11.35
C LEU A 147 -4.71 19.26 12.06
N THR A 148 -4.77 18.45 13.10
CA THR A 148 -3.60 18.07 13.90
C THR A 148 -3.27 16.59 13.76
N PRO A 149 -2.05 16.15 14.11
CA PRO A 149 -1.73 14.72 14.21
C PRO A 149 -2.67 13.95 15.15
N GLU A 150 -3.15 14.58 16.21
CA GLU A 150 -4.12 13.98 17.15
C GLU A 150 -5.49 13.76 16.50
N ASP A 151 -5.96 14.70 15.66
CA ASP A 151 -7.19 14.51 14.89
C ASP A 151 -7.05 13.29 13.93
N LEU A 152 -5.88 13.13 13.31
CA LEU A 152 -5.61 11.98 12.46
C LEU A 152 -5.55 10.67 13.27
N ARG A 153 -4.99 10.70 14.46
CA ARG A 153 -4.95 9.55 15.34
C ARG A 153 -6.36 9.06 15.69
N ILE A 154 -7.24 9.98 16.04
CA ILE A 154 -8.63 9.67 16.40
C ILE A 154 -9.41 9.15 15.18
N ARG A 155 -9.32 9.84 14.05
CA ARG A 155 -10.14 9.54 12.88
C ARG A 155 -9.61 8.40 12.01
N TYR A 156 -8.29 8.32 11.85
CA TYR A 156 -7.63 7.46 10.87
C TYR A 156 -6.56 6.53 11.45
N GLY A 157 -6.41 6.51 12.79
CA GLY A 157 -5.42 5.67 13.46
C GLY A 157 -4.00 6.24 13.48
N GLY A 158 -3.77 7.44 12.94
CA GLY A 158 -2.49 8.14 12.95
C GLY A 158 -2.15 8.86 11.65
N CYS A 159 -1.00 9.52 11.65
CA CYS A 159 -0.39 10.05 10.44
C CYS A 159 0.02 8.91 9.49
N LYS A 160 0.09 9.19 8.20
CA LYS A 160 0.44 8.19 7.18
C LYS A 160 1.45 8.74 6.18
N PRO A 161 2.44 7.92 5.75
CA PRO A 161 3.32 8.33 4.68
C PRO A 161 2.55 8.38 3.36
N CYS A 162 2.80 9.42 2.57
CA CYS A 162 2.44 9.45 1.17
C CYS A 162 3.62 8.92 0.36
N LEU A 163 3.36 7.95 -0.50
CA LEU A 163 4.33 7.38 -1.43
C LEU A 163 3.79 7.50 -2.86
N HIS A 164 4.66 7.50 -3.84
CA HIS A 164 4.29 7.62 -5.24
C HIS A 164 5.23 6.77 -6.10
N GLY A 165 4.68 6.16 -7.13
CA GLY A 165 5.43 5.42 -8.14
C GLY A 165 5.35 6.10 -9.51
N SER A 166 5.96 5.49 -10.52
CA SER A 166 5.90 6.00 -11.89
C SER A 166 4.56 5.75 -12.58
N ASP A 167 3.74 4.82 -12.06
CA ASP A 167 2.51 4.33 -12.72
C ASP A 167 2.75 3.97 -14.20
N SER A 168 3.89 3.33 -14.44
CA SER A 168 4.39 3.09 -15.79
C SER A 168 3.64 1.95 -16.47
N HIS A 169 3.21 2.19 -17.71
CA HIS A 169 2.64 1.18 -18.60
C HIS A 169 3.61 0.71 -19.68
N ASP A 170 4.82 1.26 -19.74
CA ASP A 170 5.89 0.91 -20.68
C ASP A 170 7.28 1.00 -20.04
N GLN A 171 8.28 0.38 -20.69
CA GLN A 171 9.66 0.36 -20.17
C GLN A 171 10.33 1.73 -20.08
N LYS A 172 9.93 2.69 -20.92
CA LYS A 172 10.58 4.01 -20.97
C LYS A 172 10.18 4.88 -19.79
N SER A 173 8.95 4.71 -19.29
CA SER A 173 8.40 5.48 -18.17
C SER A 173 8.67 4.82 -16.80
N VAL A 174 9.25 3.61 -16.77
CA VAL A 174 9.64 2.97 -15.50
C VAL A 174 10.64 3.85 -14.74
N GLY A 175 10.34 4.13 -13.46
CA GLY A 175 11.16 4.96 -12.61
C GLY A 175 11.11 6.47 -12.92
N GLN A 176 10.21 6.91 -13.80
CA GLN A 176 10.03 8.32 -14.15
C GLN A 176 8.64 8.81 -13.67
N PRO A 177 8.49 9.16 -12.40
CA PRO A 177 7.23 9.62 -11.88
C PRO A 177 6.86 10.99 -12.47
N VAL A 178 5.55 11.25 -12.57
CA VAL A 178 5.01 12.53 -13.03
C VAL A 178 5.58 13.67 -12.16
N ASP A 179 5.90 14.80 -12.80
CA ASP A 179 6.49 15.98 -12.17
C ASP A 179 7.80 15.70 -11.40
N LYS A 180 8.50 14.60 -11.74
CA LYS A 180 9.71 14.15 -11.03
C LYS A 180 9.52 14.00 -9.51
N ARG A 181 8.34 13.62 -9.08
CA ARG A 181 8.01 13.44 -7.67
C ARG A 181 8.38 12.04 -7.21
N PHE A 182 9.65 11.81 -6.93
CA PHE A 182 10.17 10.56 -6.40
C PHE A 182 9.76 10.37 -4.94
N SER A 183 9.55 9.12 -4.56
CA SER A 183 9.40 8.75 -3.15
C SER A 183 10.75 8.48 -2.52
N TRP A 184 11.05 9.20 -1.46
CA TRP A 184 12.27 9.07 -0.68
C TRP A 184 11.95 8.47 0.68
N ILE A 185 12.59 7.36 1.02
CA ILE A 185 12.41 6.67 2.29
C ILE A 185 13.75 6.61 3.00
N LYS A 186 13.77 7.07 4.26
CA LYS A 186 14.96 7.03 5.09
C LYS A 186 15.11 5.66 5.72
N GLY A 187 16.05 4.88 5.23
CA GLY A 187 16.34 3.52 5.71
C GLY A 187 17.17 2.73 4.71
N ALA A 188 17.48 1.48 5.05
CA ALA A 188 18.05 0.51 4.12
C ALA A 188 17.00 0.04 3.10
N LEU A 189 17.43 -0.64 2.04
CA LEU A 189 16.53 -1.24 1.05
C LEU A 189 15.95 -2.55 1.60
N GLU A 190 15.10 -2.41 2.61
CA GLU A 190 14.46 -3.49 3.36
C GLU A 190 13.00 -3.16 3.61
N PHE A 191 12.17 -4.18 3.83
CA PHE A 191 10.75 -3.99 4.12
C PHE A 191 10.53 -3.23 5.44
N ASP A 192 11.46 -3.39 6.41
CA ASP A 192 11.37 -2.67 7.68
C ASP A 192 11.48 -1.16 7.52
N ALA A 193 12.20 -0.66 6.50
CA ALA A 193 12.23 0.78 6.21
C ALA A 193 10.82 1.35 5.89
N LEU A 194 9.96 0.57 5.24
CA LEU A 194 8.55 0.94 5.01
C LEU A 194 7.76 0.94 6.32
N ARG A 195 7.98 -0.03 7.21
CA ARG A 195 7.35 -0.05 8.54
C ARG A 195 7.75 1.17 9.35
N GLN A 196 9.03 1.50 9.37
CA GLN A 196 9.55 2.67 10.07
C GLN A 196 8.97 3.97 9.48
N ALA A 197 8.77 4.05 8.16
CA ALA A 197 8.11 5.17 7.52
C ALA A 197 6.62 5.29 7.92
N CYS A 198 5.94 4.18 8.22
CA CYS A 198 4.58 4.21 8.75
C CYS A 198 4.52 4.65 10.22
N ILE A 199 5.57 4.44 11.00
CA ILE A 199 5.68 4.86 12.42
C ILE A 199 6.03 6.35 12.50
N ASP A 200 6.97 6.80 11.69
CA ASP A 200 7.45 8.18 11.60
C ASP A 200 7.35 8.70 10.15
N PRO A 201 6.12 8.99 9.67
CA PRO A 201 5.92 9.37 8.27
C PRO A 201 6.52 10.73 7.91
N GLU A 202 6.62 11.67 8.85
CA GLU A 202 7.22 12.98 8.62
C GLU A 202 8.75 12.90 8.48
N GLY A 203 9.39 12.16 9.37
CA GLY A 203 10.85 12.07 9.44
C GLY A 203 11.46 11.06 8.47
N ARG A 204 10.65 10.15 7.90
CA ARG A 204 11.14 9.01 7.12
C ARG A 204 10.60 8.85 5.72
N ALA A 205 9.52 9.57 5.35
CA ALA A 205 8.95 9.52 4.01
C ALA A 205 8.77 10.91 3.42
N TYR A 206 9.18 11.06 2.17
CA TYR A 206 9.06 12.31 1.44
C TYR A 206 8.77 12.06 -0.04
N VAL A 207 8.02 12.95 -0.68
CA VAL A 207 7.78 12.93 -2.13
C VAL A 207 8.27 14.25 -2.72
N GLY A 208 9.20 14.17 -3.67
CA GLY A 208 9.76 15.34 -4.33
C GLY A 208 10.86 14.98 -5.31
N GLU A 209 11.35 15.97 -6.07
CA GLU A 209 12.40 15.77 -7.08
C GLU A 209 13.73 15.35 -6.45
N MET A 210 14.05 15.92 -5.30
CA MET A 210 15.29 15.64 -4.55
C MET A 210 14.95 15.15 -3.15
N PRO A 211 15.84 14.36 -2.52
CA PRO A 211 15.65 14.00 -1.12
C PRO A 211 15.64 15.25 -0.26
N PRO A 212 14.91 15.25 0.86
CA PRO A 212 14.92 16.39 1.78
C PRO A 212 16.34 16.61 2.29
N ARG A 213 16.74 17.87 2.41
CA ARG A 213 18.02 18.19 3.05
C ARG A 213 17.93 17.80 4.51
N SER A 214 18.83 16.92 4.96
CA SER A 214 18.95 16.65 6.38
C SER A 214 19.58 17.85 7.06
N ALA A 215 18.89 18.43 8.03
CA ALA A 215 19.53 19.37 8.93
C ALA A 215 20.61 18.60 9.71
N LEU A 216 21.86 19.04 9.63
CA LEU A 216 22.89 18.52 10.51
C LEU A 216 22.54 18.90 11.95
N PRO A 217 22.68 17.98 12.92
CA PRO A 217 22.57 18.34 14.32
C PRO A 217 23.49 19.50 14.66
N SER A 218 23.11 20.32 15.63
CA SER A 218 23.95 21.44 16.10
C SER A 218 25.30 20.98 16.64
N GLN A 219 25.38 19.70 17.05
CA GLN A 219 26.61 19.05 17.48
C GLN A 219 26.81 17.77 16.68
N VAL A 220 27.91 17.68 15.96
CA VAL A 220 28.27 16.55 15.09
C VAL A 220 29.70 16.14 15.38
N ILE A 221 29.93 14.85 15.58
CA ILE A 221 31.28 14.28 15.54
C ILE A 221 31.65 14.14 14.06
N SER A 222 32.50 15.05 13.58
CA SER A 222 32.94 15.05 12.17
C SER A 222 33.97 13.98 11.85
N HIS A 223 34.79 13.61 12.82
CA HIS A 223 35.75 12.52 12.72
C HIS A 223 36.20 12.07 14.11
N VAL A 224 36.60 10.83 14.20
CA VAL A 224 37.25 10.25 15.39
C VAL A 224 38.63 9.77 14.97
N LYS A 225 39.66 10.20 15.70
CA LYS A 225 41.01 9.67 15.55
C LYS A 225 41.29 8.74 16.72
N ILE A 226 41.64 7.52 16.38
CA ILE A 226 42.05 6.50 17.35
C ILE A 226 43.55 6.27 17.13
N SER A 227 44.35 6.39 18.19
CA SER A 227 45.79 6.11 18.17
C SER A 227 46.11 5.13 19.29
N ASP A 228 47.12 4.32 19.06
CA ASP A 228 47.66 3.35 20.05
C ASP A 228 46.62 2.33 20.55
N ALA A 229 45.73 1.89 19.66
CA ALA A 229 44.72 0.88 19.93
C ALA A 229 45.06 -0.40 19.14
N ASP A 230 45.49 -1.44 19.81
CA ASP A 230 45.91 -2.72 19.19
C ASP A 230 44.79 -3.45 18.45
N TRP A 231 43.53 -3.03 18.66
CA TRP A 231 42.32 -3.60 18.03
C TRP A 231 41.77 -2.77 16.85
N ALA A 232 42.32 -1.60 16.59
CA ALA A 232 41.91 -0.72 15.49
C ALA A 232 42.91 -0.86 14.32
N CYS A 233 42.58 -1.70 13.35
CA CYS A 233 43.32 -1.88 12.10
C CYS A 233 42.67 -1.13 10.95
#